data_ddea0260539f620054fc2e343b722de6
#
_entry.id   ddea0260539f620054fc2e343b722de6
#
_cell.length_a   1.000
_cell.length_b   1.000
_cell.length_c   1.000
_cell.angle_alpha   90.00
_cell.angle_beta   90.00
_cell.angle_gamma   90.00
#
_symmetry.space_group_name_H-M   'P 1'
#
loop_
_entity.id
_entity.type
_entity.pdbx_description
1 polymer ?
#
loop_
_entity_poly.entity_id
_entity_poly.type
_entity_poly.pdbx_seq_one_letter_code
_entity_poly.pdbx_strand_id
1 'polypeptide(L)'
;GSIEIFYAPFDYINPKAKFHDGSSITRKDVLFSLEIFQTKGTPNQKKTYGKVVSTEMVGVNGIKMNFINNEDKELPLIVAGFLPIIPEKYYSNIDVTKTFLDIPLGSGPYQIESLEPGRQIKYQRVKDYWAKDLPVHKGQYNFDQIIYDYYKDSTVLVEAFKVGDYDYRREYNAKRWFSEYNFDAVSNGDVVLNEMKNDRPSGMNALIFNSRKDIFSNPRVRY
;
A
#
# COMPACT_ATOMS: atom_id res chain seq x y z
N GLY A 1 -3.02 -23.43 -19.55
CA GLY A 1 -2.22 -22.64 -20.47
C GLY A 1 -1.24 -21.78 -19.71
N SER A 2 0.02 -21.77 -20.07
CA SER A 2 0.99 -20.83 -19.55
C SER A 2 0.76 -19.49 -20.23
N ILE A 3 0.49 -18.46 -19.46
CA ILE A 3 0.60 -17.09 -19.96
C ILE A 3 2.04 -16.68 -19.68
N GLU A 4 2.83 -16.58 -20.73
CA GLU A 4 4.13 -15.95 -20.66
C GLU A 4 3.85 -14.45 -20.54
N ILE A 5 4.06 -13.92 -19.34
CA ILE A 5 4.15 -12.48 -19.19
C ILE A 5 5.59 -12.15 -19.56
N PHE A 6 5.76 -11.89 -20.82
CA PHE A 6 6.81 -10.98 -21.15
C PHE A 6 6.39 -9.64 -20.51
N TYR A 7 7.18 -9.11 -19.63
CA TYR A 7 7.27 -7.66 -19.44
C TYR A 7 7.69 -7.12 -20.79
N ALA A 8 6.73 -7.13 -21.72
CA ALA A 8 6.93 -6.80 -23.10
C ALA A 8 7.00 -5.29 -23.24
N PRO A 9 7.82 -4.85 -24.09
CA PRO A 9 9.05 -5.33 -24.70
C PRO A 9 10.30 -4.96 -23.89
N PHE A 10 10.16 -4.78 -22.61
CA PHE A 10 11.11 -4.18 -21.68
C PHE A 10 11.25 -5.10 -20.45
N ASP A 11 11.71 -6.30 -20.67
CA ASP A 11 11.99 -7.33 -19.67
C ASP A 11 13.09 -6.95 -18.69
N TYR A 12 13.14 -5.68 -18.29
CA TYR A 12 14.25 -5.20 -17.52
C TYR A 12 13.77 -4.49 -16.27
N ILE A 13 14.21 -5.00 -15.13
CA ILE A 13 14.32 -4.13 -13.96
C ILE A 13 15.10 -2.92 -14.45
N ASN A 14 14.50 -1.74 -14.32
CA ASN A 14 15.15 -0.52 -14.75
C ASN A 14 16.53 -0.43 -14.08
N PRO A 15 17.63 -0.34 -14.84
CA PRO A 15 18.98 -0.33 -14.24
C PRO A 15 19.24 0.86 -13.32
N LYS A 16 18.39 1.90 -13.39
CA LYS A 16 18.42 3.04 -12.47
C LYS A 16 17.66 2.77 -11.17
N ALA A 17 16.85 1.69 -11.09
CA ALA A 17 16.06 1.39 -9.91
C ALA A 17 16.95 1.06 -8.71
N LYS A 18 16.73 1.77 -7.61
CA LYS A 18 17.53 1.66 -6.39
C LYS A 18 16.66 1.66 -5.14
N PHE A 19 17.13 0.98 -4.13
CA PHE A 19 16.65 1.16 -2.76
C PHE A 19 17.19 2.46 -2.15
N HIS A 20 16.65 2.85 -1.00
CA HIS A 20 17.02 4.10 -0.31
C HIS A 20 18.48 4.11 0.18
N ASP A 21 19.11 2.95 0.35
CA ASP A 21 20.53 2.81 0.67
C ASP A 21 21.46 2.95 -0.56
N GLY A 22 20.89 3.21 -1.75
CA GLY A 22 21.61 3.33 -3.01
C GLY A 22 21.91 2.00 -3.70
N SER A 23 21.62 0.85 -3.09
CA SER A 23 21.78 -0.46 -3.73
C SER A 23 20.78 -0.65 -4.87
N SER A 24 21.22 -1.31 -5.95
CA SER A 24 20.38 -1.58 -7.11
C SER A 24 19.33 -2.66 -6.81
N ILE A 25 18.14 -2.48 -7.35
CA ILE A 25 17.11 -3.53 -7.34
C ILE A 25 17.50 -4.62 -8.33
N THR A 26 17.50 -5.87 -7.90
CA THR A 26 17.91 -7.02 -8.68
C THR A 26 16.80 -8.04 -8.87
N ARG A 27 17.00 -9.00 -9.79
CA ARG A 27 16.10 -10.15 -9.95
C ARG A 27 15.96 -10.98 -8.67
N LYS A 28 17.04 -11.07 -7.88
CA LYS A 28 17.00 -11.78 -6.60
C LYS A 28 16.01 -11.14 -5.64
N ASP A 29 15.99 -9.80 -5.57
CA ASP A 29 15.04 -9.09 -4.73
C ASP A 29 13.59 -9.33 -5.16
N VAL A 30 13.31 -9.41 -6.46
CA VAL A 30 11.97 -9.73 -6.99
C VAL A 30 11.55 -11.15 -6.60
N LEU A 31 12.44 -12.14 -6.82
CA LEU A 31 12.16 -13.54 -6.48
C LEU A 31 11.98 -13.72 -4.97
N PHE A 32 12.85 -13.13 -4.18
CA PHE A 32 12.76 -13.13 -2.72
C PHE A 32 11.46 -12.51 -2.24
N SER A 33 11.07 -11.36 -2.80
CA SER A 33 9.81 -10.69 -2.46
C SER A 33 8.60 -11.58 -2.76
N LEU A 34 8.58 -12.19 -3.94
CA LEU A 34 7.53 -13.12 -4.32
C LEU A 34 7.42 -14.28 -3.33
N GLU A 35 8.53 -14.93 -2.99
CA GLU A 35 8.59 -16.03 -2.03
C GLU A 35 8.06 -15.61 -0.65
N ILE A 36 8.50 -14.46 -0.14
CA ILE A 36 8.04 -13.93 1.14
C ILE A 36 6.53 -13.71 1.15
N PHE A 37 5.97 -13.07 0.12
CA PHE A 37 4.53 -12.81 0.08
C PHE A 37 3.69 -14.04 -0.22
N GLN A 38 4.24 -15.04 -0.91
CA GLN A 38 3.60 -16.35 -1.07
C GLN A 38 3.54 -17.15 0.25
N THR A 39 4.61 -17.11 1.04
CA THR A 39 4.78 -17.99 2.19
C THR A 39 4.45 -17.32 3.52
N LYS A 40 4.86 -16.08 3.71
CA LYS A 40 4.77 -15.31 4.97
C LYS A 40 3.85 -14.10 4.89
N GLY A 41 3.30 -13.77 3.72
CA GLY A 41 2.38 -12.64 3.52
C GLY A 41 1.05 -12.81 4.24
N THR A 42 0.22 -11.77 4.20
CA THR A 42 -1.17 -11.81 4.68
C THR A 42 -1.99 -12.86 3.88
N PRO A 43 -3.15 -13.30 4.39
CA PRO A 43 -4.00 -14.26 3.66
C PRO A 43 -4.30 -13.84 2.21
N ASN A 44 -4.56 -12.54 1.98
CA ASN A 44 -4.81 -12.02 0.63
C ASN A 44 -3.57 -12.06 -0.25
N GLN A 45 -2.39 -11.70 0.28
CA GLN A 45 -1.14 -11.78 -0.45
C GLN A 45 -0.81 -13.23 -0.81
N LYS A 46 -0.90 -14.16 0.13
CA LYS A 46 -0.73 -15.60 -0.14
C LYS A 46 -1.68 -16.10 -1.21
N LYS A 47 -2.94 -15.71 -1.17
CA LYS A 47 -3.94 -16.09 -2.17
C LYS A 47 -3.60 -15.54 -3.56
N THR A 48 -3.15 -14.29 -3.65
CA THR A 48 -2.84 -13.63 -4.93
C THR A 48 -1.53 -14.13 -5.50
N TYR A 49 -0.44 -14.03 -4.73
CA TYR A 49 0.90 -14.40 -5.19
C TYR A 49 1.11 -15.91 -5.29
N GLY A 50 0.39 -16.71 -4.50
CA GLY A 50 0.37 -18.17 -4.61
C GLY A 50 -0.15 -18.72 -5.93
N LYS A 51 -0.76 -17.88 -6.76
CA LYS A 51 -1.15 -18.23 -8.13
C LYS A 51 0.03 -18.24 -9.11
N VAL A 52 1.20 -17.73 -8.75
CA VAL A 52 2.46 -17.92 -9.49
C VAL A 52 3.03 -19.28 -9.10
N VAL A 53 3.10 -20.20 -10.05
CA VAL A 53 3.51 -21.59 -9.80
C VAL A 53 4.98 -21.84 -10.03
N SER A 54 5.61 -21.06 -10.90
CA SER A 54 7.06 -21.13 -11.13
C SER A 54 7.58 -19.81 -11.68
N THR A 55 8.88 -19.60 -11.52
CA THR A 55 9.62 -18.46 -12.04
C THR A 55 10.89 -18.93 -12.73
N GLU A 56 11.27 -18.24 -13.80
CA GLU A 56 12.50 -18.49 -14.55
C GLU A 56 13.23 -17.16 -14.78
N MET A 57 14.56 -17.17 -14.65
CA MET A 57 15.36 -15.99 -15.04
C MET A 57 15.56 -16.02 -16.56
N VAL A 58 15.22 -14.91 -17.23
CA VAL A 58 15.31 -14.78 -18.69
C VAL A 58 16.23 -13.61 -19.04
N GLY A 59 17.13 -13.83 -19.99
CA GLY A 59 18.07 -12.79 -20.40
C GLY A 59 18.90 -12.24 -19.24
N VAL A 60 19.30 -10.97 -19.34
CA VAL A 60 20.19 -10.32 -18.34
C VAL A 60 19.38 -9.90 -17.09
N ASN A 61 18.18 -9.33 -17.27
CA ASN A 61 17.41 -8.72 -16.19
C ASN A 61 15.93 -9.14 -16.17
N GLY A 62 15.50 -10.11 -16.99
CA GLY A 62 14.12 -10.54 -17.08
C GLY A 62 13.77 -11.65 -16.09
N ILE A 63 12.49 -11.71 -15.71
CA ILE A 63 11.89 -12.80 -14.93
C ILE A 63 10.60 -13.21 -15.62
N LYS A 64 10.51 -14.49 -15.97
CA LYS A 64 9.27 -15.10 -16.46
C LYS A 64 8.52 -15.70 -15.28
N MET A 65 7.25 -15.39 -15.15
CA MET A 65 6.35 -15.95 -14.14
C MET A 65 5.29 -16.80 -14.81
N ASN A 66 5.16 -18.05 -14.38
CA ASN A 66 4.11 -18.96 -14.86
C ASN A 66 2.98 -18.98 -13.81
N PHE A 67 1.76 -18.84 -14.29
CA PHE A 67 0.58 -18.77 -13.42
C PHE A 67 -0.23 -20.06 -13.50
N ILE A 68 -1.01 -20.34 -12.46
CA ILE A 68 -2.04 -21.38 -12.52
C ILE A 68 -2.98 -21.07 -13.70
N ASN A 69 -3.51 -22.14 -14.31
CA ASN A 69 -4.53 -21.96 -15.34
C ASN A 69 -5.83 -21.46 -14.68
N ASN A 70 -6.18 -20.21 -14.90
CA ASN A 70 -7.42 -19.61 -14.43
C ASN A 70 -7.99 -18.67 -15.51
N GLU A 71 -9.24 -18.26 -15.33
CA GLU A 71 -9.92 -17.35 -16.26
C GLU A 71 -9.57 -15.86 -16.01
N ASP A 72 -8.83 -15.57 -14.94
CA ASP A 72 -8.46 -14.23 -14.53
C ASP A 72 -7.29 -13.70 -15.38
N LYS A 73 -7.63 -13.00 -16.44
CA LYS A 73 -6.65 -12.40 -17.38
C LYS A 73 -5.90 -11.20 -16.80
N GLU A 74 -6.42 -10.59 -15.72
CA GLU A 74 -5.79 -9.42 -15.08
C GLU A 74 -4.75 -9.84 -14.04
N LEU A 75 -4.83 -11.06 -13.55
CA LEU A 75 -3.93 -11.56 -12.52
C LEU A 75 -2.44 -11.29 -12.79
N PRO A 76 -1.93 -11.52 -13.99
CA PRO A 76 -0.53 -11.23 -14.28
C PRO A 76 -0.16 -9.76 -14.10
N LEU A 77 -1.03 -8.85 -14.55
CA LEU A 77 -0.82 -7.41 -14.38
C LEU A 77 -0.91 -7.00 -12.90
N ILE A 78 -1.84 -7.61 -12.15
CA ILE A 78 -1.99 -7.39 -10.70
C ILE A 78 -0.71 -7.84 -9.97
N VAL A 79 -0.21 -9.03 -10.26
CA VAL A 79 1.02 -9.53 -9.62
C VAL A 79 2.21 -8.65 -9.99
N ALA A 80 2.38 -8.34 -11.26
CA ALA A 80 3.49 -7.54 -11.73
C ALA A 80 3.46 -6.08 -11.22
N GLY A 81 2.27 -5.48 -11.20
CA GLY A 81 2.10 -4.06 -10.82
C GLY A 81 2.04 -3.80 -9.32
N PHE A 82 1.67 -4.81 -8.52
CA PHE A 82 1.46 -4.63 -7.07
C PHE A 82 2.36 -5.49 -6.19
N LEU A 83 3.29 -6.27 -6.75
CA LEU A 83 4.29 -6.97 -5.94
C LEU A 83 5.24 -5.95 -5.29
N PRO A 84 5.22 -5.77 -3.96
CA PRO A 84 6.17 -4.92 -3.29
C PRO A 84 7.57 -5.55 -3.37
N ILE A 85 8.54 -4.84 -3.92
CA ILE A 85 9.91 -5.35 -4.00
C ILE A 85 10.67 -4.91 -2.75
N ILE A 86 11.16 -5.90 -1.99
CA ILE A 86 11.94 -5.70 -0.78
C ILE A 86 13.35 -6.27 -0.97
N PRO A 87 14.39 -5.61 -0.40
CA PRO A 87 15.77 -6.06 -0.58
C PRO A 87 16.05 -7.37 0.19
N GLU A 88 16.45 -8.41 -0.55
CA GLU A 88 16.84 -9.71 0.01
C GLU A 88 17.89 -9.55 1.11
N LYS A 89 18.93 -8.77 0.84
CA LYS A 89 20.06 -8.55 1.76
C LYS A 89 19.62 -8.01 3.12
N TYR A 90 18.59 -7.16 3.14
CA TYR A 90 18.08 -6.55 4.36
C TYR A 90 17.11 -7.51 5.09
N TYR A 91 16.17 -8.12 4.36
CA TYR A 91 15.08 -8.88 4.96
C TYR A 91 15.35 -10.38 5.14
N SER A 92 16.43 -10.95 4.59
CA SER A 92 16.73 -12.38 4.71
C SER A 92 16.86 -12.86 6.16
N ASN A 93 17.36 -12.00 7.05
CA ASN A 93 17.56 -12.30 8.47
C ASN A 93 16.44 -11.78 9.38
N ILE A 94 15.37 -11.21 8.83
CA ILE A 94 14.25 -10.65 9.57
C ILE A 94 13.05 -11.60 9.48
N ASP A 95 12.47 -11.94 10.62
CA ASP A 95 11.20 -12.65 10.64
C ASP A 95 10.05 -11.66 10.35
N VAL A 96 9.70 -11.53 9.06
CA VAL A 96 8.63 -10.61 8.60
C VAL A 96 7.23 -10.94 9.13
N THR A 97 7.04 -12.05 9.83
CA THR A 97 5.78 -12.39 10.50
C THR A 97 5.63 -11.72 11.86
N LYS A 98 6.72 -11.19 12.39
CA LYS A 98 6.74 -10.48 13.67
C LYS A 98 6.76 -8.96 13.45
N THR A 99 6.22 -8.24 14.39
CA THR A 99 6.35 -6.78 14.42
C THR A 99 7.80 -6.42 14.73
N PHE A 100 8.38 -5.57 13.90
CA PHE A 100 9.68 -4.96 14.14
C PHE A 100 9.55 -3.44 14.00
N LEU A 101 10.39 -2.70 14.72
CA LEU A 101 10.32 -1.23 14.78
C LEU A 101 11.47 -0.56 14.02
N ASP A 102 12.34 -1.34 13.39
CA ASP A 102 13.40 -0.80 12.55
C ASP A 102 12.77 -0.15 11.31
N ILE A 103 13.39 0.93 10.86
CA ILE A 103 12.93 1.64 9.66
C ILE A 103 13.09 0.73 8.44
N PRO A 104 11.98 0.41 7.73
CA PRO A 104 12.04 -0.46 6.57
C PRO A 104 12.81 0.19 5.42
N LEU A 105 13.63 -0.62 4.75
CA LEU A 105 14.33 -0.19 3.54
C LEU A 105 13.39 -0.36 2.33
N GLY A 106 13.08 0.75 1.68
CA GLY A 106 12.20 0.82 0.50
C GLY A 106 12.91 1.41 -0.71
N SER A 107 12.14 1.64 -1.79
CA SER A 107 12.63 2.20 -3.06
C SER A 107 11.74 3.34 -3.60
N GLY A 108 10.83 3.84 -2.78
CA GLY A 108 9.84 4.85 -3.16
C GLY A 108 10.36 6.30 -3.10
N PRO A 109 9.50 7.27 -3.47
CA PRO A 109 9.85 8.69 -3.46
C PRO A 109 9.99 9.29 -2.05
N TYR A 110 9.49 8.59 -1.05
CA TYR A 110 9.63 8.96 0.36
C TYR A 110 10.24 7.80 1.15
N GLN A 111 11.07 8.15 2.13
CA GLN A 111 11.60 7.22 3.13
C GLN A 111 11.16 7.65 4.52
N ILE A 112 11.05 6.71 5.45
CA ILE A 112 10.76 7.04 6.84
C ILE A 112 11.99 7.73 7.44
N GLU A 113 11.80 8.92 7.95
CA GLU A 113 12.82 9.69 8.67
C GLU A 113 12.84 9.33 10.15
N SER A 114 11.64 9.23 10.74
CA SER A 114 11.48 8.84 12.14
C SER A 114 10.16 8.09 12.37
N LEU A 115 10.19 7.20 13.36
CA LEU A 115 9.04 6.41 13.79
C LEU A 115 8.93 6.49 15.32
N GLU A 116 7.84 7.08 15.80
CA GLU A 116 7.44 7.06 17.21
C GLU A 116 6.21 6.15 17.34
N PRO A 117 6.35 4.90 17.81
CA PRO A 117 5.26 3.93 17.85
C PRO A 117 4.02 4.45 18.59
N GLY A 118 2.87 4.40 17.91
CA GLY A 118 1.59 4.86 18.43
C GLY A 118 1.41 6.38 18.52
N ARG A 119 2.39 7.16 18.08
CA ARG A 119 2.34 8.63 18.11
C ARG A 119 2.51 9.24 16.73
N GLN A 120 3.64 8.99 16.04
CA GLN A 120 3.93 9.71 14.80
C GLN A 120 4.80 8.86 13.86
N ILE A 121 4.56 8.98 12.56
CA ILE A 121 5.48 8.55 11.51
C ILE A 121 5.79 9.75 10.63
N LYS A 122 7.07 10.04 10.44
CA LYS A 122 7.55 11.13 9.61
C LYS A 122 8.28 10.59 8.39
N TYR A 123 7.84 11.00 7.22
CA TYR A 123 8.45 10.68 5.94
C TYR A 123 9.20 11.88 5.40
N GLN A 124 10.39 11.63 4.86
CA GLN A 124 11.20 12.59 4.14
C GLN A 124 11.26 12.25 2.66
N ARG A 125 11.11 13.23 1.78
CA ARG A 125 11.27 13.06 0.34
C ARG A 125 12.70 12.66 -0.02
N VAL A 126 12.85 11.67 -0.87
CA VAL A 126 14.12 11.23 -1.45
C VAL A 126 14.49 12.17 -2.60
N LYS A 127 15.47 13.05 -2.39
CA LYS A 127 15.85 14.11 -3.38
C LYS A 127 16.36 13.54 -4.70
N ASP A 128 17.07 12.43 -4.63
CA ASP A 128 17.67 11.71 -5.75
C ASP A 128 16.86 10.44 -6.12
N TYR A 129 15.55 10.46 -5.87
CA TYR A 129 14.67 9.35 -6.23
C TYR A 129 14.88 8.91 -7.67
N TRP A 130 15.23 7.63 -7.86
CA TRP A 130 15.65 7.07 -9.15
C TRP A 130 14.61 7.24 -10.27
N ALA A 131 13.35 7.32 -9.94
CA ALA A 131 12.25 7.41 -10.91
C ALA A 131 11.67 8.83 -11.07
N LYS A 132 12.26 9.86 -10.44
CA LYS A 132 11.72 11.23 -10.44
C LYS A 132 11.50 11.83 -11.84
N ASP A 133 12.36 11.45 -12.79
CA ASP A 133 12.32 11.97 -14.16
C ASP A 133 11.45 11.13 -15.12
N LEU A 134 10.86 10.03 -14.63
CA LEU A 134 9.92 9.24 -15.44
C LEU A 134 8.67 10.07 -15.73
N PRO A 135 8.12 9.99 -16.96
CA PRO A 135 6.94 10.77 -17.36
C PRO A 135 5.76 10.63 -16.40
N VAL A 136 5.57 9.43 -15.84
CA VAL A 136 4.47 9.12 -14.90
C VAL A 136 4.63 9.79 -13.54
N HIS A 137 5.82 10.28 -13.19
CA HIS A 137 6.11 10.91 -11.89
C HIS A 137 6.27 12.42 -11.96
N LYS A 138 6.24 13.00 -13.17
CA LYS A 138 6.33 14.46 -13.33
C LYS A 138 5.17 15.16 -12.63
N GLY A 139 5.49 16.16 -11.80
CA GLY A 139 4.51 16.92 -11.03
C GLY A 139 3.97 16.21 -9.78
N GLN A 140 4.55 15.06 -9.41
CA GLN A 140 4.19 14.32 -8.20
C GLN A 140 5.25 14.50 -7.10
N TYR A 141 4.92 14.05 -5.90
CA TYR A 141 5.84 14.02 -4.74
C TYR A 141 6.39 15.41 -4.37
N ASN A 142 5.50 16.41 -4.31
CA ASN A 142 5.87 17.81 -4.15
C ASN A 142 6.22 18.22 -2.70
N PHE A 143 5.74 17.47 -1.71
CA PHE A 143 6.02 17.77 -0.30
C PHE A 143 7.39 17.28 0.10
N ASP A 144 8.15 18.08 0.86
CA ASP A 144 9.45 17.66 1.41
C ASP A 144 9.28 16.66 2.54
N GLN A 145 8.23 16.83 3.34
CA GLN A 145 7.89 15.95 4.44
C GLN A 145 6.41 15.61 4.43
N ILE A 146 6.08 14.40 4.88
CA ILE A 146 4.72 13.95 5.15
C ILE A 146 4.71 13.37 6.55
N ILE A 147 3.86 13.92 7.42
CA ILE A 147 3.78 13.53 8.81
C ILE A 147 2.42 12.90 9.07
N TYR A 148 2.41 11.73 9.67
CA TYR A 148 1.20 11.06 10.14
C TYR A 148 1.18 11.07 11.66
N ASP A 149 0.27 11.85 12.24
CA ASP A 149 0.01 11.90 13.67
C ASP A 149 -1.12 10.95 14.05
N TYR A 150 -0.91 10.16 15.08
CA TYR A 150 -1.87 9.18 15.56
C TYR A 150 -2.50 9.64 16.88
N TYR A 151 -3.81 9.78 16.87
CA TYR A 151 -4.60 10.16 18.05
C TYR A 151 -5.40 8.95 18.52
N LYS A 152 -5.42 8.70 19.83
CA LYS A 152 -6.20 7.59 20.41
C LYS A 152 -7.69 7.89 20.42
N ASP A 153 -8.05 9.17 20.60
CA ASP A 153 -9.42 9.64 20.67
C ASP A 153 -9.80 10.48 19.47
N SER A 154 -10.95 10.18 18.87
CA SER A 154 -11.42 10.86 17.68
C SER A 154 -11.90 12.29 17.91
N THR A 155 -12.29 12.64 19.15
CA THR A 155 -12.66 14.02 19.52
C THR A 155 -11.42 14.87 19.65
N VAL A 156 -10.40 14.38 20.34
CA VAL A 156 -9.09 15.06 20.43
C VAL A 156 -8.49 15.29 19.04
N LEU A 157 -8.60 14.31 18.15
CA LEU A 157 -8.13 14.42 16.77
C LEU A 157 -8.87 15.53 16.00
N VAL A 158 -10.18 15.75 16.22
CA VAL A 158 -10.91 16.84 15.57
C VAL A 158 -10.52 18.20 16.17
N GLU A 159 -10.38 18.27 17.48
CA GLU A 159 -9.96 19.53 18.12
C GLU A 159 -8.54 19.93 17.69
N ALA A 160 -7.61 18.98 17.57
CA ALA A 160 -6.28 19.22 17.02
C ALA A 160 -6.33 19.78 15.58
N PHE A 161 -7.24 19.26 14.74
CA PHE A 161 -7.47 19.82 13.41
C PHE A 161 -7.98 21.26 13.43
N LYS A 162 -8.95 21.55 14.31
CA LYS A 162 -9.52 22.90 14.43
C LYS A 162 -8.51 23.98 14.83
N VAL A 163 -7.49 23.59 15.60
CA VAL A 163 -6.40 24.51 16.00
C VAL A 163 -5.21 24.51 15.05
N GLY A 164 -5.26 23.71 13.97
CA GLY A 164 -4.25 23.71 12.93
C GLY A 164 -3.02 22.85 13.24
N ASP A 165 -3.12 21.85 14.11
CA ASP A 165 -1.99 20.97 14.43
C ASP A 165 -1.59 20.08 13.25
N TYR A 166 -2.49 19.88 12.29
CA TYR A 166 -2.21 19.17 11.03
C TYR A 166 -3.10 19.66 9.87
N ASP A 167 -2.64 19.49 8.63
CA ASP A 167 -3.17 20.16 7.44
C ASP A 167 -4.27 19.41 6.71
N TYR A 168 -4.37 18.08 6.86
CA TYR A 168 -5.28 17.25 6.07
C TYR A 168 -5.98 16.20 6.91
N ARG A 169 -7.32 16.14 6.76
CA ARG A 169 -8.17 15.17 7.44
C ARG A 169 -9.17 14.54 6.50
N ARG A 170 -9.34 13.22 6.59
CA ARG A 170 -10.47 12.50 5.98
C ARG A 170 -11.53 12.23 7.04
N GLU A 171 -12.74 12.74 6.84
CA GLU A 171 -13.86 12.47 7.72
C GLU A 171 -14.75 11.37 7.14
N TYR A 172 -15.02 10.34 7.94
CA TYR A 172 -15.87 9.22 7.57
C TYR A 172 -17.18 9.20 8.36
N ASN A 173 -17.32 10.07 9.37
CA ASN A 173 -18.50 10.16 10.20
C ASN A 173 -19.43 11.25 9.66
N ALA A 174 -20.54 10.86 9.03
CA ALA A 174 -21.49 11.80 8.44
C ALA A 174 -22.07 12.79 9.48
N LYS A 175 -22.37 12.32 10.71
CA LYS A 175 -22.85 13.22 11.76
C LYS A 175 -21.82 14.33 12.04
N ARG A 176 -20.56 13.94 12.22
CA ARG A 176 -19.47 14.88 12.50
C ARG A 176 -19.23 15.83 11.33
N TRP A 177 -19.29 15.34 10.10
CA TRP A 177 -19.19 16.15 8.89
C TRP A 177 -20.18 17.30 8.87
N PHE A 178 -21.42 17.07 9.27
CA PHE A 178 -22.47 18.10 9.28
C PHE A 178 -22.50 18.97 10.54
N SER A 179 -21.96 18.51 11.67
CA SER A 179 -22.13 19.20 12.95
C SER A 179 -20.86 19.86 13.51
N GLU A 180 -19.66 19.44 13.09
CA GLU A 180 -18.42 19.86 13.74
C GLU A 180 -17.49 20.71 12.86
N TYR A 181 -17.78 20.81 11.56
CA TYR A 181 -16.96 21.58 10.61
C TYR A 181 -17.54 22.98 10.32
N ASN A 182 -17.98 23.67 11.36
CA ASN A 182 -18.56 25.03 11.32
C ASN A 182 -17.74 26.04 12.11
N PHE A 183 -16.43 25.87 12.24
CA PHE A 183 -15.52 26.72 12.96
C PHE A 183 -14.92 27.85 12.08
N ASP A 184 -14.28 28.84 12.70
CA ASP A 184 -13.85 30.08 12.04
C ASP A 184 -12.96 29.86 10.82
N ALA A 185 -12.00 28.91 10.86
CA ALA A 185 -11.12 28.64 9.73
C ALA A 185 -11.87 28.11 8.50
N VAL A 186 -13.00 27.39 8.68
CA VAL A 186 -13.88 27.01 7.56
C VAL A 186 -14.64 28.21 7.02
N SER A 187 -15.16 29.06 7.92
CA SER A 187 -15.91 30.27 7.54
C SER A 187 -15.04 31.29 6.81
N ASN A 188 -13.76 31.37 7.17
CA ASN A 188 -12.77 32.26 6.56
C ASN A 188 -12.17 31.73 5.27
N GLY A 189 -12.38 30.44 4.96
CA GLY A 189 -11.80 29.77 3.79
C GLY A 189 -10.38 29.23 3.97
N ASP A 190 -9.82 29.29 5.18
CA ASP A 190 -8.51 28.72 5.53
C ASP A 190 -8.58 27.18 5.51
N VAL A 191 -9.75 26.62 5.84
CA VAL A 191 -10.06 25.18 5.72
C VAL A 191 -11.13 24.98 4.66
N VAL A 192 -10.81 24.15 3.66
CA VAL A 192 -11.73 23.81 2.57
C VAL A 192 -12.35 22.45 2.81
N LEU A 193 -13.67 22.39 2.86
CA LEU A 193 -14.44 21.15 2.89
C LEU A 193 -14.65 20.65 1.47
N ASN A 194 -14.14 19.46 1.17
CA ASN A 194 -14.23 18.89 -0.18
C ASN A 194 -14.93 17.52 -0.16
N GLU A 195 -16.08 17.43 -0.81
CA GLU A 195 -16.81 16.19 -1.03
C GLU A 195 -16.42 15.60 -2.38
N MET A 196 -15.59 14.55 -2.36
CA MET A 196 -15.12 13.87 -3.57
C MET A 196 -16.03 12.70 -3.93
N LYS A 197 -16.82 12.88 -4.98
CA LYS A 197 -17.59 11.76 -5.57
C LYS A 197 -16.65 10.79 -6.25
N ASN A 198 -16.97 9.51 -6.15
CA ASN A 198 -16.22 8.46 -6.84
C ASN A 198 -17.17 7.32 -7.26
N ASP A 199 -16.79 6.59 -8.31
CA ASP A 199 -17.56 5.47 -8.87
C ASP A 199 -17.12 4.12 -8.30
N ARG A 200 -16.42 4.09 -7.18
CA ARG A 200 -16.02 2.85 -6.53
C ARG A 200 -17.25 2.13 -5.98
N PRO A 201 -17.26 0.79 -6.02
CA PRO A 201 -18.32 0.04 -5.35
C PRO A 201 -18.46 0.47 -3.90
N SER A 202 -19.68 0.78 -3.49
CA SER A 202 -19.96 1.17 -2.11
C SER A 202 -19.66 0.01 -1.18
N GLY A 203 -18.92 0.28 -0.11
CA GLY A 203 -18.79 -0.64 0.99
C GLY A 203 -20.13 -0.79 1.74
N MET A 204 -20.29 -1.86 2.48
CA MET A 204 -21.45 -2.11 3.32
C MET A 204 -21.01 -2.31 4.77
N ASN A 205 -21.63 -1.56 5.67
CA ASN A 205 -21.57 -1.87 7.10
C ASN A 205 -22.74 -2.78 7.44
N ALA A 206 -22.47 -4.02 7.79
CA ALA A 206 -23.52 -5.01 8.05
C ALA A 206 -23.15 -5.92 9.21
N LEU A 207 -24.17 -6.44 9.88
CA LEU A 207 -24.04 -7.54 10.81
C LEU A 207 -23.94 -8.84 10.00
N ILE A 208 -22.76 -9.48 10.01
CA ILE A 208 -22.50 -10.68 9.23
C ILE A 208 -22.67 -11.91 10.11
N PHE A 209 -23.66 -12.72 9.81
CA PHE A 209 -23.91 -13.97 10.50
C PHE A 209 -23.08 -15.12 9.91
N ASN A 210 -22.43 -15.89 10.77
CA ASN A 210 -21.75 -17.11 10.35
C ASN A 210 -22.79 -18.22 10.05
N SER A 211 -23.22 -18.32 8.80
CA SER A 211 -24.23 -19.30 8.34
C SER A 211 -23.79 -20.77 8.46
N ARG A 212 -22.52 -21.04 8.79
CA ARG A 212 -22.03 -22.41 9.10
C ARG A 212 -22.40 -22.87 10.51
N LYS A 213 -22.84 -21.96 11.38
CA LYS A 213 -23.39 -22.32 12.69
C LYS A 213 -24.87 -22.67 12.54
N ASP A 214 -25.34 -23.75 13.22
CA ASP A 214 -26.68 -24.27 13.10
C ASP A 214 -27.75 -23.21 13.38
N ILE A 215 -27.57 -22.39 14.42
CA ILE A 215 -28.49 -21.30 14.76
C ILE A 215 -28.70 -20.31 13.60
N PHE A 216 -27.70 -20.12 12.75
CA PHE A 216 -27.73 -19.19 11.61
C PHE A 216 -27.86 -19.90 10.26
N SER A 217 -28.03 -21.22 10.23
CA SER A 217 -28.21 -21.99 8.99
C SER A 217 -29.51 -21.65 8.31
N ASN A 218 -30.57 -21.42 9.11
CA ASN A 218 -31.91 -21.07 8.60
C ASN A 218 -31.93 -19.58 8.17
N PRO A 219 -32.22 -19.26 6.89
CA PRO A 219 -32.32 -17.87 6.42
C PRO A 219 -33.33 -17.02 7.25
N ARG A 220 -34.43 -17.59 7.73
CA ARG A 220 -35.44 -16.87 8.50
C ARG A 220 -34.94 -16.34 9.85
N VAL A 221 -33.87 -16.88 10.38
CA VAL A 221 -33.23 -16.41 11.64
C VAL A 221 -32.33 -15.23 11.42
N ARG A 222 -31.97 -14.95 10.16
CA ARG A 222 -31.03 -13.87 9.77
C ARG A 222 -31.75 -12.59 9.30
N TYR A 223 -33.09 -12.63 9.23
CA TYR A 223 -33.96 -11.48 8.90
C TYR A 223 -34.55 -10.85 10.14
#